data_39255c1eb2945e4b0a3cc54e01c77cd4
#
_entry.id   39255c1eb2945e4b0a3cc54e01c77cd4
#
_cell.length_a   1.000
_cell.length_b   1.000
_cell.length_c   1.000
_cell.angle_alpha   90.00
_cell.angle_beta   90.00
_cell.angle_gamma   90.00
#
_symmetry.space_group_name_H-M   'P 1'
#
loop_
_entity.id
_entity.type
_entity.pdbx_description
1 polymer ?
#
loop_
_entity_poly.entity_id
_entity_poly.type
_entity_poly.pdbx_seq_one_letter_code
_entity_poly.pdbx_strand_id
1 'polypeptide(L)'
;MVFIVSTPAAQAHDVERWDRYLDRPRGPYRGQVVDAQTKVPLAGAVVVALWRRDRVHPIHSVSEHYAVREIVTDEQGRFFLDAKDVEENAPRRTYHPEFLIFQPGYGSYPRHQVSPRGFTGGIFEKRGTVVELPRLEGHEERRIHLRAVSPSSFSEQPFKDIPELMRRVNDERATLGLNLYVPVEK
;
A
#
# COMPACT_ATOMS: atom_id res chain seq x y z
N MET A 1 21.33 -43.79 23.75
CA MET A 1 20.10 -43.14 24.24
C MET A 1 20.16 -41.68 23.84
N VAL A 2 19.49 -41.32 22.73
CA VAL A 2 19.53 -39.98 22.14
C VAL A 2 18.27 -39.25 22.60
N PHE A 3 18.43 -38.20 23.38
CA PHE A 3 17.32 -37.32 23.76
C PHE A 3 17.01 -36.38 22.60
N ILE A 4 15.89 -36.57 21.92
CA ILE A 4 15.31 -35.63 20.99
C ILE A 4 14.57 -34.58 21.85
N VAL A 5 15.15 -33.38 21.98
CA VAL A 5 14.48 -32.25 22.59
C VAL A 5 13.55 -31.66 21.51
N SER A 6 12.26 -31.94 21.62
CA SER A 6 11.23 -31.32 20.80
C SER A 6 11.04 -29.87 21.26
N THR A 7 11.43 -28.91 20.45
CA THR A 7 11.10 -27.50 20.65
C THR A 7 9.59 -27.32 20.50
N PRO A 8 8.88 -26.69 21.45
CA PRO A 8 7.44 -26.53 21.35
C PRO A 8 7.07 -25.54 20.22
N ALA A 9 6.06 -25.91 19.44
CA ALA A 9 5.53 -25.14 18.30
C ALA A 9 5.06 -23.70 18.65
N ALA A 10 4.97 -23.35 19.93
CA ALA A 10 4.62 -22.01 20.40
C ALA A 10 5.67 -20.93 20.08
N GLN A 11 6.95 -21.29 19.89
CA GLN A 11 8.01 -20.33 19.59
C GLN A 11 8.05 -19.87 18.14
N ALA A 12 7.53 -20.65 17.20
CA ALA A 12 7.50 -20.27 15.78
C ALA A 12 6.49 -19.15 15.48
N HIS A 13 5.36 -19.12 16.20
CA HIS A 13 4.34 -18.07 16.03
C HIS A 13 4.75 -16.69 16.58
N ASP A 14 5.61 -16.64 17.57
CA ASP A 14 6.07 -15.36 18.13
C ASP A 14 7.13 -14.69 17.25
N VAL A 15 8.00 -15.45 16.61
CA VAL A 15 9.04 -14.90 15.72
C VAL A 15 8.42 -14.23 14.49
N GLU A 16 7.42 -14.85 13.84
CA GLU A 16 6.69 -14.25 12.70
C GLU A 16 5.92 -12.98 13.09
N ARG A 17 5.53 -12.82 14.35
CA ARG A 17 4.78 -11.68 14.83
C ARG A 17 5.64 -10.42 15.00
N TRP A 18 6.90 -10.58 15.42
CA TRP A 18 7.84 -9.46 15.65
C TRP A 18 8.40 -8.90 14.35
N ASP A 19 8.56 -9.70 13.31
CA ASP A 19 9.01 -9.26 11.97
C ASP A 19 8.01 -8.33 11.26
N ARG A 20 6.78 -8.25 11.74
CA ARG A 20 5.75 -7.37 11.17
C ARG A 20 5.90 -5.91 11.59
N TYR A 21 6.55 -5.68 12.72
CA TYR A 21 6.69 -4.32 13.24
C TYR A 21 7.93 -3.63 12.68
N LEU A 22 7.80 -2.34 12.52
CA LEU A 22 8.90 -1.46 12.17
C LEU A 22 9.84 -1.39 13.38
N ASP A 23 10.96 -2.12 13.34
CA ASP A 23 12.00 -2.13 14.38
C ASP A 23 13.01 -1.00 14.15
N ARG A 24 13.12 -0.52 12.91
CA ARG A 24 14.00 0.57 12.46
C ARG A 24 13.45 1.17 11.17
N PRO A 25 13.81 2.43 10.83
CA PRO A 25 13.46 3.03 9.57
C PRO A 25 13.94 2.19 8.38
N ARG A 26 13.06 1.93 7.43
CA ARG A 26 13.36 1.16 6.20
C ARG A 26 13.36 1.99 4.94
N GLY A 27 12.68 3.14 4.96
CA GLY A 27 12.71 4.10 3.85
C GLY A 27 14.13 4.58 3.50
N PRO A 28 14.33 5.25 2.38
CA PRO A 28 13.31 5.63 1.40
C PRO A 28 12.82 4.45 0.57
N TYR A 29 11.55 4.51 0.18
CA TYR A 29 10.92 3.53 -0.70
C TYR A 29 10.98 4.02 -2.14
N ARG A 30 11.36 3.15 -3.06
CA ARG A 30 11.49 3.48 -4.49
C ARG A 30 11.06 2.33 -5.36
N GLY A 31 10.55 2.65 -6.54
CA GLY A 31 10.16 1.66 -7.53
C GLY A 31 9.79 2.30 -8.85
N GLN A 32 9.36 1.45 -9.77
CA GLN A 32 8.86 1.86 -11.08
C GLN A 32 7.54 1.13 -11.33
N VAL A 33 6.55 1.85 -11.86
CA VAL A 33 5.25 1.31 -12.25
C VAL A 33 5.18 1.25 -13.77
N VAL A 34 4.83 0.09 -14.31
CA VAL A 34 4.75 -0.14 -15.74
C VAL A 34 3.46 -0.88 -16.11
N ASP A 35 3.03 -0.73 -17.36
CA ASP A 35 2.00 -1.58 -17.95
C ASP A 35 2.50 -3.03 -18.04
N ALA A 36 1.71 -3.98 -17.55
CA ALA A 36 2.12 -5.38 -17.45
C ALA A 36 2.37 -6.04 -18.79
N GLN A 37 1.70 -5.59 -19.86
CA GLN A 37 1.81 -6.17 -21.20
C GLN A 37 2.89 -5.49 -22.03
N THR A 38 2.83 -4.16 -22.12
CA THR A 38 3.69 -3.38 -23.00
C THR A 38 5.01 -2.97 -22.36
N LYS A 39 5.12 -3.06 -21.02
CA LYS A 39 6.25 -2.58 -20.21
C LYS A 39 6.47 -1.07 -20.29
N VAL A 40 5.54 -0.34 -20.89
CA VAL A 40 5.59 1.12 -20.95
C VAL A 40 5.43 1.70 -19.55
N PRO A 41 6.26 2.67 -19.14
CA PRO A 41 6.13 3.34 -17.86
C PRO A 41 4.76 4.00 -17.67
N LEU A 42 4.20 3.88 -16.47
CA LEU A 42 2.93 4.51 -16.12
C LEU A 42 3.21 5.80 -15.32
N ALA A 43 3.24 6.91 -16.03
CA ALA A 43 3.32 8.24 -15.44
C ALA A 43 2.01 8.61 -14.76
N GLY A 44 2.08 9.29 -13.62
CA GLY A 44 0.91 9.78 -12.90
C GLY A 44 0.15 8.71 -12.10
N ALA A 45 0.70 7.51 -11.93
CA ALA A 45 0.17 6.54 -10.98
C ALA A 45 0.39 7.04 -9.55
N VAL A 46 -0.63 6.89 -8.70
CA VAL A 46 -0.53 7.28 -7.28
C VAL A 46 -0.03 6.11 -6.46
N VAL A 47 0.98 6.37 -5.66
CA VAL A 47 1.56 5.44 -4.70
C VAL A 47 1.21 5.96 -3.30
N VAL A 48 0.45 5.18 -2.56
CA VAL A 48 0.08 5.48 -1.16
C VAL A 48 0.78 4.50 -0.25
N ALA A 49 1.39 4.99 0.82
CA ALA A 49 1.96 4.20 1.90
C ALA A 49 1.22 4.50 3.20
N LEU A 50 0.69 3.47 3.85
CA LEU A 50 -0.05 3.54 5.09
C LEU A 50 0.70 2.82 6.20
N TRP A 51 1.06 3.52 7.26
CA TRP A 51 1.57 2.94 8.50
C TRP A 51 0.44 2.75 9.49
N ARG A 52 0.36 1.55 10.05
CA ARG A 52 -0.54 1.23 11.15
C ARG A 52 0.25 0.98 12.42
N ARG A 53 -0.37 1.14 13.57
CA ARG A 53 0.20 0.75 14.86
C ARG A 53 -0.82 0.00 15.69
N ASP A 54 -0.33 -0.87 16.57
CA ASP A 54 -1.17 -1.49 17.59
C ASP A 54 -1.20 -0.64 18.84
N ARG A 55 -2.40 -0.28 19.25
CA ARG A 55 -2.67 0.23 20.61
C ARG A 55 -3.07 -0.92 21.49
N VAL A 56 -2.29 -1.12 22.56
CA VAL A 56 -2.55 -2.18 23.53
C VAL A 56 -3.58 -1.73 24.54
N HIS A 57 -4.64 -2.49 24.66
CA HIS A 57 -5.61 -2.40 25.74
C HIS A 57 -5.49 -3.65 26.63
N PRO A 58 -5.91 -3.59 27.91
CA PRO A 58 -5.79 -4.73 28.82
C PRO A 58 -6.43 -6.03 28.32
N ILE A 59 -7.45 -5.92 27.49
CA ILE A 59 -8.26 -7.06 27.03
C ILE A 59 -7.94 -7.42 25.57
N HIS A 60 -7.56 -6.44 24.71
CA HIS A 60 -7.31 -6.64 23.29
C HIS A 60 -6.38 -5.58 22.72
N SER A 61 -5.80 -5.84 21.54
CA SER A 61 -5.08 -4.85 20.77
C SER A 61 -5.95 -4.36 19.62
N VAL A 62 -5.93 -3.05 19.36
CA VAL A 62 -6.62 -2.41 18.24
C VAL A 62 -5.57 -1.85 17.31
N SER A 63 -5.66 -2.20 16.02
CA SER A 63 -4.83 -1.60 14.98
C SER A 63 -5.46 -0.30 14.50
N GLU A 64 -4.70 0.79 14.54
CA GLU A 64 -5.14 2.12 14.12
C GLU A 64 -4.19 2.71 13.07
N HIS A 65 -4.68 3.67 12.29
CA HIS A 65 -3.85 4.44 11.37
C HIS A 65 -2.85 5.29 12.16
N TYR A 66 -1.59 5.23 11.78
CA TYR A 66 -0.54 6.05 12.38
C TYR A 66 -0.13 7.19 11.46
N ALA A 67 0.19 6.89 10.22
CA ALA A 67 0.56 7.88 9.21
C ALA A 67 0.21 7.39 7.82
N VAL A 68 -0.02 8.32 6.91
CA VAL A 68 -0.20 8.06 5.48
C VAL A 68 0.62 9.07 4.68
N ARG A 69 1.20 8.61 3.57
CA ARG A 69 1.90 9.44 2.58
C ARG A 69 1.49 9.01 1.20
N GLU A 70 1.42 9.95 0.30
CA GLU A 70 1.23 9.67 -1.12
C GLU A 70 2.27 10.39 -1.99
N ILE A 71 2.55 9.81 -3.14
CA ILE A 71 3.38 10.39 -4.19
C ILE A 71 2.87 9.93 -5.56
N VAL A 72 3.17 10.71 -6.59
CA VAL A 72 2.80 10.42 -7.98
C VAL A 72 4.05 10.01 -8.75
N THR A 73 3.94 9.00 -9.62
CA THR A 73 5.04 8.56 -10.47
C THR A 73 5.40 9.61 -11.51
N ASP A 74 6.71 9.72 -11.81
CA ASP A 74 7.26 10.60 -12.83
C ASP A 74 6.97 10.08 -14.27
N GLU A 75 7.47 10.79 -15.28
CA GLU A 75 7.31 10.43 -16.72
C GLU A 75 7.90 9.05 -17.05
N GLN A 76 8.86 8.58 -16.28
CA GLN A 76 9.46 7.27 -16.40
C GLN A 76 8.77 6.22 -15.48
N GLY A 77 7.60 6.55 -14.94
CA GLY A 77 6.85 5.68 -14.03
C GLY A 77 7.53 5.46 -12.68
N ARG A 78 8.56 6.23 -12.32
CA ARG A 78 9.33 6.04 -11.10
C ARG A 78 8.75 6.82 -9.95
N PHE A 79 8.88 6.28 -8.75
CA PHE A 79 8.58 6.99 -7.51
C PHE A 79 9.71 6.88 -6.50
N PHE A 80 9.79 7.88 -5.64
CA PHE A 80 10.70 7.93 -4.51
C PHE A 80 9.95 8.54 -3.32
N LEU A 81 9.66 7.72 -2.32
CA LEU A 81 8.97 8.13 -1.09
C LEU A 81 9.96 8.16 0.06
N ASP A 82 10.32 9.36 0.51
CA ASP A 82 11.03 9.55 1.75
C ASP A 82 10.05 9.48 2.92
N ALA A 83 10.27 8.54 3.81
CA ALA A 83 9.43 8.30 4.98
C ALA A 83 10.17 8.51 6.29
N LYS A 84 11.33 9.17 6.24
CA LYS A 84 12.22 9.35 7.39
C LYS A 84 11.51 10.04 8.57
N ASP A 85 10.74 11.08 8.29
CA ASP A 85 9.97 11.84 9.28
C ASP A 85 8.92 10.98 10.00
N VAL A 86 8.35 9.99 9.30
CA VAL A 86 7.37 9.07 9.86
C VAL A 86 8.06 7.95 10.66
N GLU A 87 9.09 7.34 10.08
CA GLU A 87 9.65 6.10 10.59
C GLU A 87 10.63 6.30 11.75
N GLU A 88 11.42 7.38 11.75
CA GLU A 88 12.34 7.69 12.85
C GLU A 88 11.60 7.99 14.16
N ASN A 89 10.39 8.53 14.07
CA ASN A 89 9.55 8.87 15.22
C ASN A 89 8.42 7.86 15.47
N ALA A 90 8.44 6.72 14.78
CA ALA A 90 7.38 5.74 14.88
C ALA A 90 7.31 5.12 16.29
N PRO A 91 6.12 5.11 16.91
CA PRO A 91 5.92 4.42 18.17
C PRO A 91 6.21 2.92 18.06
N ARG A 92 6.50 2.29 19.22
CA ARG A 92 6.58 0.82 19.28
C ARG A 92 5.31 0.20 18.71
N ARG A 93 5.46 -0.95 18.04
CA ARG A 93 4.39 -1.70 17.39
C ARG A 93 3.75 -0.97 16.20
N THR A 94 4.48 -0.06 15.56
CA THR A 94 4.13 0.43 14.23
C THR A 94 4.52 -0.63 13.21
N TYR A 95 3.61 -0.96 12.31
CA TYR A 95 3.85 -1.91 11.23
C TYR A 95 4.65 -1.27 10.10
N HIS A 96 5.29 -2.11 9.28
CA HIS A 96 5.79 -1.67 7.99
C HIS A 96 4.65 -1.11 7.15
N PRO A 97 4.93 -0.13 6.27
CA PRO A 97 3.87 0.47 5.48
C PRO A 97 3.24 -0.53 4.52
N GLU A 98 1.91 -0.47 4.47
CA GLU A 98 1.12 -1.11 3.43
C GLU A 98 1.06 -0.18 2.22
N PHE A 99 1.30 -0.71 1.02
CA PHE A 99 1.28 0.08 -0.20
C PHE A 99 0.03 -0.18 -1.02
N LEU A 100 -0.54 0.91 -1.55
CA LEU A 100 -1.47 0.89 -2.66
C LEU A 100 -0.85 1.65 -3.82
N ILE A 101 -0.86 1.07 -5.03
CA ILE A 101 -0.54 1.79 -6.26
C ILE A 101 -1.75 1.72 -7.17
N PHE A 102 -2.21 2.89 -7.61
CA PHE A 102 -3.42 3.03 -8.39
C PHE A 102 -3.21 3.94 -9.61
N GLN A 103 -3.70 3.47 -10.76
CA GLN A 103 -3.77 4.23 -12.01
C GLN A 103 -5.14 3.98 -12.64
N PRO A 104 -5.92 5.03 -13.03
CA PRO A 104 -7.17 4.86 -13.75
C PRO A 104 -7.02 3.96 -14.99
N GLY A 105 -7.97 3.04 -15.18
CA GLY A 105 -7.95 2.07 -16.27
C GLY A 105 -7.06 0.85 -16.05
N TYR A 106 -6.34 0.76 -14.93
CA TYR A 106 -5.45 -0.34 -14.60
C TYR A 106 -5.89 -1.05 -13.32
N GLY A 107 -5.41 -2.27 -13.12
CA GLY A 107 -5.43 -2.93 -11.83
C GLY A 107 -4.58 -2.18 -10.80
N SER A 108 -4.67 -2.55 -9.54
CA SER A 108 -3.88 -1.93 -8.48
C SER A 108 -2.87 -2.90 -7.86
N TYR A 109 -1.80 -2.36 -7.30
CA TYR A 109 -0.93 -3.09 -6.38
C TYR A 109 -1.54 -3.03 -4.97
N PRO A 110 -1.49 -4.10 -4.16
CA PRO A 110 -0.90 -5.42 -4.46
C PRO A 110 -1.84 -6.38 -5.20
N ARG A 111 -3.11 -6.04 -5.35
CA ARG A 111 -4.17 -6.96 -5.80
C ARG A 111 -3.94 -7.55 -7.19
N HIS A 112 -3.45 -6.75 -8.13
CA HIS A 112 -3.30 -7.12 -9.53
C HIS A 112 -1.83 -7.15 -9.97
N GLN A 113 -0.91 -7.23 -9.02
CA GLN A 113 0.50 -7.38 -9.35
C GLN A 113 0.73 -8.68 -10.11
N VAL A 114 1.25 -8.58 -11.34
CA VAL A 114 1.46 -9.72 -12.23
C VAL A 114 2.82 -10.36 -12.02
N SER A 115 3.84 -9.58 -11.67
CA SER A 115 5.20 -10.10 -11.47
C SER A 115 5.42 -10.64 -10.06
N PRO A 116 5.90 -11.89 -9.92
CA PRO A 116 6.25 -12.45 -8.60
C PRO A 116 7.38 -11.69 -7.89
N ARG A 117 8.22 -10.96 -8.62
CA ARG A 117 9.39 -10.25 -8.07
C ARG A 117 9.03 -9.02 -7.24
N GLY A 118 7.79 -8.56 -7.29
CA GLY A 118 7.32 -7.40 -6.52
C GLY A 118 6.61 -7.78 -5.23
N PHE A 119 6.38 -9.06 -4.98
CA PHE A 119 5.56 -9.49 -3.85
C PHE A 119 6.42 -10.01 -2.69
N THR A 120 7.01 -9.08 -1.97
CA THR A 120 7.62 -9.36 -0.65
C THR A 120 6.80 -8.68 0.43
N GLY A 121 5.56 -9.14 0.62
CA GLY A 121 4.71 -8.63 1.71
C GLY A 121 4.41 -7.12 1.67
N GLY A 122 4.52 -6.46 0.51
CA GLY A 122 4.27 -5.03 0.37
C GLY A 122 5.44 -4.12 0.72
N ILE A 123 6.61 -4.68 0.97
CA ILE A 123 7.83 -3.91 1.31
C ILE A 123 8.60 -3.62 0.03
N PHE A 124 8.73 -2.33 -0.32
CA PHE A 124 9.61 -1.90 -1.39
C PHE A 124 11.03 -1.77 -0.85
N GLU A 125 11.90 -2.71 -1.25
CA GLU A 125 13.31 -2.67 -0.84
C GLU A 125 14.06 -1.49 -1.44
N LYS A 126 15.17 -1.10 -0.83
CA LYS A 126 16.05 0.00 -1.25
C LYS A 126 16.53 -0.09 -2.72
N ARG A 127 16.46 -1.26 -3.34
CA ARG A 127 16.94 -1.49 -4.72
C ARG A 127 15.93 -1.14 -5.81
N GLY A 128 14.72 -0.74 -5.43
CA GLY A 128 13.65 -0.48 -6.37
C GLY A 128 12.94 -1.76 -6.82
N THR A 129 11.64 -1.69 -6.89
CA THR A 129 10.76 -2.77 -7.33
C THR A 129 10.04 -2.31 -8.60
N VAL A 130 9.93 -3.19 -9.58
CA VAL A 130 9.08 -2.95 -10.76
C VAL A 130 7.70 -3.51 -10.45
N VAL A 131 6.69 -2.64 -10.47
CA VAL A 131 5.29 -2.98 -10.30
C VAL A 131 4.62 -3.02 -11.66
N GLU A 132 4.09 -4.18 -12.02
CA GLU A 132 3.44 -4.42 -13.31
C GLU A 132 1.93 -4.44 -13.14
N LEU A 133 1.25 -3.39 -13.60
CA LEU A 133 -0.19 -3.29 -13.51
C LEU A 133 -0.86 -3.70 -14.83
N PRO A 134 -1.80 -4.67 -14.82
CA PRO A 134 -2.55 -5.03 -16.00
C PRO A 134 -3.57 -3.95 -16.34
N ARG A 135 -3.77 -3.69 -17.64
CA ARG A 135 -4.88 -2.86 -18.11
C ARG A 135 -6.20 -3.60 -17.90
N LEU A 136 -7.20 -2.91 -17.37
CA LEU A 136 -8.55 -3.42 -17.20
C LEU A 136 -9.43 -2.90 -18.35
N GLU A 137 -9.84 -3.79 -19.25
CA GLU A 137 -10.58 -3.38 -20.46
C GLU A 137 -12.10 -3.38 -20.23
N GLY A 138 -12.59 -4.26 -19.36
CA GLY A 138 -14.00 -4.42 -19.08
C GLY A 138 -14.57 -3.33 -18.17
N HIS A 139 -15.67 -2.66 -18.58
CA HIS A 139 -16.33 -1.64 -17.76
C HIS A 139 -16.75 -2.19 -16.38
N GLU A 140 -17.32 -3.40 -16.34
CA GLU A 140 -17.73 -4.01 -15.07
C GLU A 140 -16.53 -4.46 -14.22
N GLU A 141 -15.48 -4.96 -14.85
CA GLU A 141 -14.23 -5.29 -14.17
C GLU A 141 -13.62 -4.06 -13.48
N ARG A 142 -13.55 -2.92 -14.17
CA ARG A 142 -13.09 -1.64 -13.62
C ARG A 142 -13.98 -1.17 -12.46
N ARG A 143 -15.30 -1.33 -12.58
CA ARG A 143 -16.24 -1.00 -11.48
C ARG A 143 -16.03 -1.86 -10.24
N ILE A 144 -15.86 -3.17 -10.42
CA ILE A 144 -15.60 -4.11 -9.32
C ILE A 144 -14.24 -3.77 -8.68
N HIS A 145 -13.22 -3.50 -9.51
CA HIS A 145 -11.92 -3.10 -9.02
C HIS A 145 -11.99 -1.82 -8.18
N LEU A 146 -12.68 -0.79 -8.69
CA LEU A 146 -12.79 0.50 -8.03
C LEU A 146 -13.46 0.41 -6.64
N ARG A 147 -14.39 -0.54 -6.44
CA ARG A 147 -14.98 -0.80 -5.12
C ARG A 147 -13.96 -1.32 -4.11
N ALA A 148 -12.92 -2.01 -4.58
CA ALA A 148 -11.84 -2.51 -3.72
C ALA A 148 -10.78 -1.44 -3.42
N VAL A 149 -10.72 -0.37 -4.22
CA VAL A 149 -9.89 0.81 -3.95
C VAL A 149 -10.71 1.80 -3.13
N SER A 150 -10.73 1.61 -1.80
CA SER A 150 -11.48 2.45 -0.88
C SER A 150 -10.55 3.46 -0.20
N PRO A 151 -10.62 4.77 -0.55
CA PRO A 151 -9.76 5.77 0.09
C PRO A 151 -9.92 5.85 1.61
N SER A 152 -11.12 5.57 2.13
CA SER A 152 -11.39 5.54 3.58
C SER A 152 -10.63 4.44 4.33
N SER A 153 -10.14 3.42 3.63
CA SER A 153 -9.27 2.40 4.23
C SER A 153 -7.86 2.93 4.53
N PHE A 154 -7.47 4.07 3.95
CA PHE A 154 -6.15 4.68 4.08
C PHE A 154 -6.16 5.94 4.95
N SER A 155 -7.28 6.62 5.07
CA SER A 155 -7.41 7.83 5.88
C SER A 155 -8.86 8.06 6.30
N GLU A 156 -9.04 8.65 7.48
CA GLU A 156 -10.33 9.16 7.94
C GLU A 156 -10.72 10.47 7.23
N GLN A 157 -9.74 11.20 6.69
CA GLN A 157 -9.90 12.44 5.95
C GLN A 157 -9.22 12.36 4.57
N PRO A 158 -9.71 11.48 3.64
CA PRO A 158 -8.99 11.17 2.41
C PRO A 158 -8.71 12.38 1.52
N PHE A 159 -9.65 13.33 1.44
CA PHE A 159 -9.46 14.55 0.63
C PHE A 159 -8.34 15.45 1.13
N LYS A 160 -8.01 15.37 2.41
CA LYS A 160 -6.91 16.13 3.01
C LYS A 160 -5.59 15.38 2.96
N ASP A 161 -5.63 14.11 3.30
CA ASP A 161 -4.43 13.34 3.58
C ASP A 161 -3.87 12.63 2.34
N ILE A 162 -4.75 12.30 1.37
CA ILE A 162 -4.42 11.61 0.11
C ILE A 162 -5.19 12.21 -1.07
N PRO A 163 -5.05 13.53 -1.34
CA PRO A 163 -5.81 14.24 -2.37
C PRO A 163 -5.56 13.72 -3.79
N GLU A 164 -4.34 13.25 -4.10
CA GLU A 164 -4.03 12.70 -5.42
C GLU A 164 -4.74 11.36 -5.66
N LEU A 165 -4.78 10.47 -4.65
CA LEU A 165 -5.58 9.26 -4.76
C LEU A 165 -7.06 9.60 -4.96
N MET A 166 -7.60 10.56 -4.20
CA MET A 166 -8.99 10.99 -4.34
C MET A 166 -9.29 11.51 -5.74
N ARG A 167 -8.37 12.33 -6.29
CA ARG A 167 -8.49 12.85 -7.66
C ARG A 167 -8.52 11.70 -8.68
N ARG A 168 -7.56 10.79 -8.64
CA ARG A 168 -7.48 9.66 -9.59
C ARG A 168 -8.68 8.70 -9.45
N VAL A 169 -9.14 8.45 -8.25
CA VAL A 169 -10.34 7.65 -8.03
C VAL A 169 -11.57 8.35 -8.64
N ASN A 170 -11.69 9.67 -8.49
CA ASN A 170 -12.77 10.43 -9.09
C ASN A 170 -12.67 10.49 -10.62
N ASP A 171 -11.49 10.59 -11.21
CA ASP A 171 -11.27 10.50 -12.66
C ASP A 171 -11.80 9.16 -13.20
N GLU A 172 -11.47 8.06 -12.51
CA GLU A 172 -11.96 6.72 -12.88
C GLU A 172 -13.48 6.61 -12.71
N ARG A 173 -14.04 7.16 -11.62
CA ARG A 173 -15.48 7.18 -11.37
C ARG A 173 -16.23 7.95 -12.46
N ALA A 174 -15.70 9.11 -12.86
CA ALA A 174 -16.25 9.91 -13.96
C ALA A 174 -16.28 9.12 -15.27
N THR A 175 -15.16 8.47 -15.61
CA THR A 175 -15.05 7.63 -16.82
C THR A 175 -16.08 6.48 -16.82
N LEU A 176 -16.42 5.95 -15.64
CA LEU A 176 -17.37 4.87 -15.46
C LEU A 176 -18.82 5.34 -15.24
N GLY A 177 -19.08 6.65 -15.33
CA GLY A 177 -20.42 7.21 -15.08
C GLY A 177 -20.92 7.06 -13.66
N LEU A 178 -20.01 6.97 -12.68
CA LEU A 178 -20.34 6.84 -11.25
C LEU A 178 -20.32 8.20 -10.57
N ASN A 179 -21.11 8.34 -9.49
CA ASN A 179 -21.09 9.54 -8.65
C ASN A 179 -19.69 9.76 -8.07
N LEU A 180 -19.21 10.99 -8.14
CA LEU A 180 -17.90 11.35 -7.56
C LEU A 180 -17.98 11.35 -6.03
N TYR A 181 -16.86 11.05 -5.40
CA TYR A 181 -16.69 11.37 -3.98
C TYR A 181 -16.57 12.89 -3.82
N VAL A 182 -17.22 13.42 -2.82
CA VAL A 182 -17.16 14.85 -2.46
C VAL A 182 -16.68 14.98 -1.01
N PRO A 183 -15.98 16.08 -0.66
CA PRO A 183 -15.66 16.38 0.73
C PRO A 183 -16.95 16.48 1.56
N VAL A 184 -16.94 15.89 2.74
CA VAL A 184 -18.02 16.10 3.70
C VAL A 184 -17.69 17.40 4.45
N GLU A 185 -18.45 18.45 4.21
CA GLU A 185 -18.40 19.66 5.02
C GLU A 185 -18.90 19.33 6.43
N LYS A 186 -18.05 19.61 7.43
CA LYS A 186 -18.39 19.46 8.85
C LYS A 186 -18.86 20.78 9.42
#